data_40b6685eab609cc9e3cffeeaf590b9a3
#
_entry.id   40b6685eab609cc9e3cffeeaf590b9a3
#
_cell.length_a   1.000
_cell.length_b   1.000
_cell.length_c   1.000
_cell.angle_alpha   90.00
_cell.angle_beta   90.00
_cell.angle_gamma   90.00
#
_symmetry.space_group_name_H-M   'P 1'
#
loop_
_entity.id
_entity.type
_entity.pdbx_description
1 polymer ?
#
loop_
_entity_poly.entity_id
_entity_poly.type
_entity_poly.pdbx_seq_one_letter_code
_entity_poly.pdbx_strand_id
1 'polypeptide(L)'
;MIVFLAGATGVLGRALIPRLVVRGHRVRAIARRRPRTRLTERVEFIEADLLATDLRRLVDGCDAVVHIATAIPVDPSVPGAWDGNARLRTSGTRRLLAAALACGVSRYVQQSIVMAYRDGGDTWLDEQAPLDDSPARATICGPVIEMETTIREVEPQALAWTILRGGSFVGEGTGQCALIERLRDGTVVVAGDGSNYVSLVNVADMAAAVAAAVEAAPAGSTFNVVDDPIRYGDYVDALADLIGVSRPVRAPELSPSQSWRCTNRAAQTALGWMPRERIWPRLDRALPNVQEA
;
A
#
# COMPACT_ATOMS: atom_id res chain seq x y z
N MET A 1 2.09 -7.87 -21.61
CA MET A 1 2.43 -6.44 -21.42
C MET A 1 3.80 -6.29 -20.82
N ILE A 2 4.46 -5.18 -21.09
CA ILE A 2 5.64 -4.72 -20.36
C ILE A 2 5.18 -3.74 -19.29
N VAL A 3 5.39 -4.08 -18.03
CA VAL A 3 4.94 -3.29 -16.87
C VAL A 3 6.16 -2.60 -16.26
N PHE A 4 6.18 -1.26 -16.29
CA PHE A 4 7.14 -0.48 -15.52
C PHE A 4 6.74 -0.44 -14.05
N LEU A 5 7.66 -0.74 -13.14
CA LEU A 5 7.38 -0.87 -11.72
C LEU A 5 8.31 0.00 -10.86
N ALA A 6 7.76 1.01 -10.20
CA ALA A 6 8.41 1.78 -9.14
C ALA A 6 7.99 1.26 -7.77
N GLY A 7 8.97 0.88 -6.92
CA GLY A 7 8.73 0.25 -5.62
C GLY A 7 8.93 -1.27 -5.59
N ALA A 8 9.65 -1.79 -6.55
CA ALA A 8 9.87 -3.22 -6.78
C ALA A 8 10.51 -3.97 -5.60
N THR A 9 11.37 -3.32 -4.82
CA THR A 9 12.09 -3.94 -3.68
C THR A 9 11.34 -3.87 -2.36
N GLY A 10 10.25 -3.10 -2.30
CA GLY A 10 9.35 -3.04 -1.14
C GLY A 10 8.56 -4.33 -0.93
N VAL A 11 7.88 -4.45 0.22
CA VAL A 11 7.08 -5.65 0.56
C VAL A 11 6.02 -5.94 -0.51
N LEU A 12 5.31 -4.93 -0.99
CA LEU A 12 4.31 -5.10 -2.04
C LEU A 12 4.96 -5.45 -3.40
N GLY A 13 6.10 -4.83 -3.74
CA GLY A 13 6.82 -5.13 -5.00
C GLY A 13 7.29 -6.57 -5.07
N ARG A 14 7.83 -7.10 -3.97
CA ARG A 14 8.24 -8.50 -3.87
C ARG A 14 7.06 -9.47 -4.04
N ALA A 15 5.87 -9.13 -3.55
CA ALA A 15 4.67 -9.92 -3.71
C ALA A 15 4.05 -9.80 -5.13
N LEU A 16 4.22 -8.63 -5.77
CA LEU A 16 3.62 -8.32 -7.07
C LEU A 16 4.40 -8.93 -8.24
N ILE A 17 5.73 -8.83 -8.24
CA ILE A 17 6.56 -9.28 -9.37
C ILE A 17 6.26 -10.74 -9.79
N PRO A 18 6.26 -11.73 -8.89
CA PRO A 18 5.93 -13.10 -9.27
C PRO A 18 4.53 -13.25 -9.88
N ARG A 19 3.56 -12.49 -9.39
CA ARG A 19 2.17 -12.51 -9.90
C ARG A 19 2.09 -11.99 -11.33
N LEU A 20 2.78 -10.88 -11.63
CA LEU A 20 2.85 -10.34 -12.98
C LEU A 20 3.53 -11.32 -13.95
N VAL A 21 4.62 -11.94 -13.52
CA VAL A 21 5.36 -12.92 -14.33
C VAL A 21 4.52 -14.16 -14.65
N VAL A 22 3.82 -14.73 -13.65
CA VAL A 22 2.92 -15.88 -13.84
C VAL A 22 1.76 -15.56 -14.80
N ARG A 23 1.31 -14.31 -14.81
CA ARG A 23 0.29 -13.80 -15.76
C ARG A 23 0.86 -13.46 -17.16
N GLY A 24 2.12 -13.79 -17.41
CA GLY A 24 2.77 -13.62 -18.71
C GLY A 24 3.32 -12.21 -18.99
N HIS A 25 3.30 -11.31 -18.01
CA HIS A 25 3.87 -9.97 -18.17
C HIS A 25 5.42 -9.99 -18.08
N ARG A 26 6.03 -9.01 -18.69
CA ARG A 26 7.43 -8.64 -18.45
C ARG A 26 7.44 -7.45 -17.50
N VAL A 27 8.38 -7.44 -16.56
CA VAL A 27 8.50 -6.37 -15.56
C VAL A 27 9.81 -5.62 -15.79
N ARG A 28 9.71 -4.32 -16.02
CA ARG A 28 10.83 -3.39 -15.97
C ARG A 28 10.77 -2.64 -14.65
N ALA A 29 11.58 -3.06 -13.70
CA ALA A 29 11.57 -2.57 -12.33
C ALA A 29 12.69 -1.58 -12.08
N ILE A 30 12.42 -0.50 -11.36
CA ILE A 30 13.47 0.40 -10.87
C ILE A 30 13.71 0.21 -9.38
N ALA A 31 14.97 0.31 -8.97
CA ALA A 31 15.40 0.33 -7.58
C ALA A 31 16.67 1.17 -7.44
N ARG A 32 16.86 1.84 -6.30
CA ARG A 32 18.06 2.62 -5.99
C ARG A 32 19.32 1.75 -5.88
N ARG A 33 19.15 0.46 -5.58
CA ARG A 33 20.20 -0.58 -5.57
C ARG A 33 19.63 -1.84 -6.19
N ARG A 34 20.38 -2.48 -7.06
CA ARG A 34 19.95 -3.73 -7.70
C ARG A 34 19.87 -4.85 -6.65
N PRO A 35 18.74 -5.56 -6.53
CA PRO A 35 18.67 -6.70 -5.63
C PRO A 35 19.61 -7.82 -6.09
N ARG A 36 20.20 -8.55 -5.13
CA ARG A 36 21.12 -9.67 -5.41
C ARG A 36 20.42 -10.94 -5.88
N THR A 37 19.09 -11.00 -5.82
CA THR A 37 18.29 -12.18 -6.15
C THR A 37 18.34 -12.46 -7.65
N ARG A 38 18.55 -13.72 -8.02
CA ARG A 38 18.41 -14.18 -9.42
C ARG A 38 16.95 -14.04 -9.83
N LEU A 39 16.72 -13.28 -10.88
CA LEU A 39 15.40 -13.02 -11.43
C LEU A 39 15.23 -13.85 -12.71
N THR A 40 13.99 -14.09 -13.08
CA THR A 40 13.63 -14.71 -14.34
C THR A 40 13.96 -13.78 -15.50
N GLU A 41 14.12 -14.30 -16.71
CA GLU A 41 14.33 -13.50 -17.94
C GLU A 41 13.21 -12.48 -18.21
N ARG A 42 12.07 -12.60 -17.50
CA ARG A 42 10.94 -11.69 -17.63
C ARG A 42 11.03 -10.46 -16.72
N VAL A 43 12.06 -10.36 -15.86
CA VAL A 43 12.22 -9.26 -14.91
C VAL A 43 13.56 -8.58 -15.12
N GLU A 44 13.50 -7.34 -15.59
CA GLU A 44 14.65 -6.45 -15.74
C GLU A 44 14.69 -5.48 -14.55
N PHE A 45 15.80 -5.45 -13.81
CA PHE A 45 16.05 -4.42 -12.80
C PHE A 45 17.01 -3.38 -13.31
N ILE A 46 16.57 -2.13 -13.28
CA ILE A 46 17.38 -0.96 -13.62
C ILE A 46 17.68 -0.19 -12.33
N GLU A 47 18.96 0.09 -12.11
CA GLU A 47 19.35 0.95 -11.00
C GLU A 47 19.03 2.41 -11.35
N ALA A 48 18.05 2.97 -10.63
CA ALA A 48 17.53 4.30 -10.87
C ALA A 48 16.84 4.87 -9.63
N ASP A 49 16.92 6.19 -9.50
CA ASP A 49 16.16 6.95 -8.51
C ASP A 49 14.93 7.59 -9.17
N LEU A 50 13.74 7.25 -8.66
CA LEU A 50 12.47 7.81 -9.11
C LEU A 50 12.45 9.35 -9.12
N LEU A 51 13.16 9.97 -8.17
CA LEU A 51 13.16 11.41 -7.98
C LEU A 51 14.26 12.15 -8.78
N ALA A 52 15.26 11.43 -9.31
CA ALA A 52 16.41 12.05 -9.97
C ALA A 52 16.57 11.62 -11.43
N THR A 53 16.32 10.35 -11.76
CA THR A 53 16.60 9.79 -13.10
C THR A 53 15.61 10.30 -14.16
N ASP A 54 16.03 10.38 -15.43
CA ASP A 54 15.14 10.59 -16.56
C ASP A 54 14.26 9.36 -16.80
N LEU A 55 13.01 9.44 -16.37
CA LEU A 55 12.06 8.33 -16.41
C LEU A 55 11.52 8.05 -17.80
N ARG A 56 11.53 9.01 -18.74
CA ARG A 56 11.00 8.82 -20.09
C ARG A 56 11.72 7.68 -20.79
N ARG A 57 13.05 7.65 -20.70
CA ARG A 57 13.88 6.57 -21.31
C ARG A 57 13.60 5.20 -20.69
N LEU A 58 13.18 5.17 -19.44
CA LEU A 58 12.93 3.94 -18.71
C LEU A 58 11.48 3.42 -18.91
N VAL A 59 10.55 4.33 -19.13
CA VAL A 59 9.12 4.03 -19.36
C VAL A 59 8.83 3.75 -20.83
N ASP A 60 9.68 4.23 -21.73
CA ASP A 60 9.51 4.04 -23.18
C ASP A 60 9.35 2.55 -23.55
N GLY A 61 8.34 2.27 -24.39
CA GLY A 61 7.97 0.91 -24.80
C GLY A 61 7.28 0.08 -23.71
N CYS A 62 6.90 0.67 -22.56
CA CYS A 62 6.07 -0.01 -21.58
C CYS A 62 4.56 0.20 -21.87
N ASP A 63 3.77 -0.84 -21.59
CA ASP A 63 2.31 -0.80 -21.75
C ASP A 63 1.61 -0.22 -20.52
N ALA A 64 2.19 -0.42 -19.34
CA ALA A 64 1.65 0.02 -18.06
C ALA A 64 2.73 0.56 -17.13
N VAL A 65 2.36 1.54 -16.31
CA VAL A 65 3.18 2.06 -15.20
C VAL A 65 2.49 1.75 -13.88
N VAL A 66 3.23 1.15 -12.95
CA VAL A 66 2.77 0.84 -11.58
C VAL A 66 3.63 1.60 -10.58
N HIS A 67 3.00 2.48 -9.80
CA HIS A 67 3.65 3.23 -8.73
C HIS A 67 3.20 2.73 -7.36
N ILE A 68 4.06 1.96 -6.71
CA ILE A 68 3.87 1.43 -5.36
C ILE A 68 5.05 1.77 -4.44
N ALA A 69 5.90 2.72 -4.88
CA ALA A 69 7.05 3.15 -4.09
C ALA A 69 6.61 3.98 -2.89
N THR A 70 7.06 3.59 -1.71
CA THR A 70 6.87 4.30 -0.44
C THR A 70 8.17 4.33 0.34
N ALA A 71 8.28 5.26 1.28
CA ALA A 71 9.37 5.35 2.25
C ALA A 71 8.76 5.56 3.64
N ILE A 72 8.14 4.50 4.17
CA ILE A 72 7.54 4.52 5.51
C ILE A 72 8.69 4.58 6.52
N PRO A 73 8.73 5.59 7.42
CA PRO A 73 9.80 5.70 8.39
C PRO A 73 9.74 4.56 9.43
N VAL A 74 10.91 4.13 9.89
CA VAL A 74 11.04 3.16 11.01
C VAL A 74 10.53 3.80 12.31
N ASP A 75 10.93 5.04 12.56
CA ASP A 75 10.41 5.84 13.67
C ASP A 75 9.63 7.05 13.10
N PRO A 76 8.30 7.01 13.15
CA PRO A 76 7.45 8.08 12.62
C PRO A 76 7.45 9.36 13.47
N SER A 77 8.00 9.33 14.68
CA SER A 77 8.05 10.47 15.62
C SER A 77 9.20 11.43 15.33
N VAL A 78 10.20 11.01 14.57
CA VAL A 78 11.36 11.84 14.23
C VAL A 78 10.91 12.99 13.28
N PRO A 79 11.24 14.25 13.58
CA PRO A 79 10.94 15.37 12.68
C PRO A 79 11.50 15.13 11.27
N GLY A 80 10.67 15.34 10.24
CA GLY A 80 11.05 15.14 8.84
C GLY A 80 11.11 13.66 8.39
N ALA A 81 10.83 12.69 9.27
CA ALA A 81 10.86 11.26 8.93
C ALA A 81 9.95 10.92 7.72
N TRP A 82 8.85 11.63 7.55
CA TRP A 82 7.89 11.42 6.47
C TRP A 82 8.25 12.12 5.15
N ASP A 83 9.27 12.99 5.11
CA ASP A 83 9.60 13.81 3.92
C ASP A 83 9.94 12.94 2.69
N GLY A 84 10.67 11.85 2.90
CA GLY A 84 10.97 10.90 1.84
C GLY A 84 9.71 10.27 1.23
N ASN A 85 8.76 9.89 2.08
CA ASN A 85 7.49 9.33 1.66
C ASN A 85 6.61 10.37 0.95
N ALA A 86 6.55 11.60 1.47
CA ALA A 86 5.84 12.72 0.86
C ALA A 86 6.36 13.01 -0.55
N ARG A 87 7.69 13.09 -0.72
CA ARG A 87 8.32 13.33 -2.04
C ARG A 87 8.03 12.21 -3.04
N LEU A 88 8.03 10.95 -2.63
CA LEU A 88 7.67 9.84 -3.51
C LEU A 88 6.21 9.94 -3.96
N ARG A 89 5.30 10.26 -3.05
CA ARG A 89 3.88 10.43 -3.37
C ARG A 89 3.61 11.61 -4.28
N THR A 90 4.22 12.76 -4.03
CA THR A 90 3.97 14.00 -4.80
C THR A 90 4.84 14.08 -6.05
N SER A 91 6.13 14.38 -5.89
CA SER A 91 7.06 14.55 -7.01
C SER A 91 7.25 13.25 -7.83
N GLY A 92 7.31 12.10 -7.16
CA GLY A 92 7.43 10.79 -7.84
C GLY A 92 6.24 10.52 -8.75
N THR A 93 5.02 10.76 -8.26
CA THR A 93 3.80 10.60 -9.05
C THR A 93 3.77 11.54 -10.25
N ARG A 94 4.03 12.86 -10.06
CA ARG A 94 4.09 13.82 -11.18
C ARG A 94 5.09 13.40 -12.26
N ARG A 95 6.27 12.95 -11.86
CA ARG A 95 7.32 12.50 -12.80
C ARG A 95 6.91 11.24 -13.56
N LEU A 96 6.28 10.27 -12.90
CA LEU A 96 5.81 9.05 -13.56
C LEU A 96 4.64 9.32 -14.51
N LEU A 97 3.68 10.16 -14.11
CA LEU A 97 2.57 10.56 -14.99
C LEU A 97 3.09 11.27 -16.24
N ALA A 98 4.01 12.25 -16.07
CA ALA A 98 4.60 12.96 -17.20
C ALA A 98 5.36 12.01 -18.15
N ALA A 99 6.10 11.04 -17.62
CA ALA A 99 6.79 10.05 -18.43
C ALA A 99 5.81 9.11 -19.14
N ALA A 100 4.78 8.62 -18.44
CA ALA A 100 3.75 7.74 -18.99
C ALA A 100 3.01 8.40 -20.15
N LEU A 101 2.56 9.65 -19.96
CA LEU A 101 1.89 10.43 -21.01
C LEU A 101 2.80 10.67 -22.22
N ALA A 102 4.05 11.07 -21.98
CA ALA A 102 5.01 11.37 -23.05
C ALA A 102 5.42 10.13 -23.87
N CYS A 103 5.34 8.93 -23.28
CA CYS A 103 5.66 7.66 -23.94
C CYS A 103 4.41 6.92 -24.46
N GLY A 104 3.21 7.49 -24.35
CA GLY A 104 1.98 6.87 -24.83
C GLY A 104 1.60 5.59 -24.06
N VAL A 105 1.96 5.50 -22.78
CA VAL A 105 1.59 4.36 -21.92
C VAL A 105 0.06 4.32 -21.80
N SER A 106 -0.51 3.14 -21.90
CA SER A 106 -1.96 2.98 -21.89
C SER A 106 -2.57 2.93 -20.47
N ARG A 107 -1.81 2.48 -19.45
CA ARG A 107 -2.31 2.26 -18.08
C ARG A 107 -1.39 2.80 -17.01
N TYR A 108 -1.98 3.36 -15.96
CA TYR A 108 -1.27 3.82 -14.78
C TYR A 108 -1.97 3.32 -13.51
N VAL A 109 -1.26 2.61 -12.64
CA VAL A 109 -1.81 2.11 -11.37
C VAL A 109 -1.03 2.72 -10.21
N GLN A 110 -1.75 3.42 -9.34
CA GLN A 110 -1.21 4.07 -8.15
C GLN A 110 -1.67 3.39 -6.87
N GLN A 111 -0.74 2.98 -6.02
CA GLN A 111 -1.07 2.59 -4.64
C GLN A 111 -1.28 3.84 -3.78
N SER A 112 -2.44 3.87 -3.12
CA SER A 112 -2.83 4.84 -2.10
C SER A 112 -3.17 4.13 -0.79
N ILE A 113 -3.81 4.80 0.18
CA ILE A 113 -4.10 4.26 1.51
C ILE A 113 -5.50 4.65 1.99
N VAL A 114 -6.20 3.73 2.68
CA VAL A 114 -7.49 4.02 3.32
C VAL A 114 -7.34 4.87 4.58
N MET A 115 -6.16 4.85 5.23
CA MET A 115 -5.86 5.69 6.39
C MET A 115 -5.86 7.20 6.08
N ALA A 116 -6.02 7.59 4.82
CA ALA A 116 -6.20 8.98 4.43
C ALA A 116 -7.65 9.47 4.51
N TYR A 117 -8.62 8.59 4.72
CA TYR A 117 -10.00 9.02 4.99
C TYR A 117 -10.11 9.77 6.31
N ARG A 118 -11.11 10.65 6.41
CA ARG A 118 -11.56 11.19 7.69
C ARG A 118 -12.03 10.07 8.60
N ASP A 119 -11.99 10.33 9.90
CA ASP A 119 -12.57 9.43 10.89
C ASP A 119 -14.05 9.17 10.57
N GLY A 120 -14.39 7.91 10.38
CA GLY A 120 -15.73 7.46 10.05
C GLY A 120 -16.52 6.94 11.25
N GLY A 121 -15.91 6.81 12.42
CA GLY A 121 -16.53 6.11 13.55
C GLY A 121 -16.98 4.70 13.13
N ASP A 122 -18.27 4.41 13.30
CA ASP A 122 -18.90 3.14 12.90
C ASP A 122 -19.46 3.16 11.45
N THR A 123 -19.38 4.31 10.76
CA THR A 123 -19.89 4.46 9.39
C THR A 123 -19.03 3.70 8.39
N TRP A 124 -19.68 3.04 7.43
CA TRP A 124 -18.99 2.44 6.30
C TRP A 124 -18.42 3.52 5.38
N LEU A 125 -17.14 3.39 5.02
CA LEU A 125 -16.42 4.28 4.12
C LEU A 125 -16.24 3.59 2.76
N ASP A 126 -16.84 4.16 1.74
CA ASP A 126 -16.59 3.80 0.33
C ASP A 126 -15.59 4.77 -0.30
N GLU A 127 -15.37 4.64 -1.60
CA GLU A 127 -14.40 5.45 -2.34
C GLU A 127 -14.81 6.93 -2.51
N GLN A 128 -16.09 7.27 -2.21
CA GLN A 128 -16.60 8.64 -2.22
C GLN A 128 -16.40 9.35 -0.88
N ALA A 129 -16.08 8.61 0.18
CA ALA A 129 -15.84 9.19 1.49
C ALA A 129 -14.69 10.22 1.44
N PRO A 130 -14.82 11.34 2.18
CA PRO A 130 -13.84 12.43 2.11
C PRO A 130 -12.49 12.00 2.72
N LEU A 131 -11.40 12.45 2.10
CA LEU A 131 -10.07 12.37 2.68
C LEU A 131 -9.90 13.43 3.79
N ASP A 132 -9.03 13.15 4.74
CA ASP A 132 -8.78 13.99 5.90
C ASP A 132 -7.77 15.11 5.56
N ASP A 133 -8.28 16.31 5.33
CA ASP A 133 -7.52 17.52 5.04
C ASP A 133 -7.23 18.38 6.29
N SER A 134 -7.48 17.83 7.48
CA SER A 134 -7.22 18.54 8.74
C SER A 134 -5.73 18.81 8.97
N PRO A 135 -5.37 19.93 9.61
CA PRO A 135 -3.97 20.26 9.91
C PRO A 135 -3.27 19.18 10.74
N ALA A 136 -4.00 18.49 11.63
CA ALA A 136 -3.46 17.42 12.47
C ALA A 136 -2.99 16.21 11.64
N ARG A 137 -3.53 16.02 10.45
CA ARG A 137 -3.20 14.91 9.54
C ARG A 137 -2.37 15.33 8.33
N ALA A 138 -2.03 16.61 8.20
CA ALA A 138 -1.39 17.16 7.01
C ALA A 138 -0.10 16.43 6.60
N THR A 139 0.71 15.99 7.55
CA THR A 139 1.96 15.26 7.27
C THR A 139 1.75 13.93 6.52
N ILE A 140 0.66 13.22 6.82
CA ILE A 140 0.35 11.91 6.22
C ILE A 140 -0.63 12.05 5.07
N CYS A 141 -1.75 12.78 5.30
CA CYS A 141 -2.83 12.88 4.35
C CYS A 141 -2.57 13.91 3.24
N GLY A 142 -1.87 15.02 3.53
CA GLY A 142 -1.56 16.05 2.55
C GLY A 142 -0.89 15.51 1.28
N PRO A 143 0.23 14.77 1.38
CA PRO A 143 0.86 14.15 0.22
C PRO A 143 -0.02 13.11 -0.51
N VAL A 144 -0.93 12.44 0.19
CA VAL A 144 -1.89 11.51 -0.43
C VAL A 144 -2.94 12.26 -1.23
N ILE A 145 -3.50 13.31 -0.66
CA ILE A 145 -4.49 14.18 -1.32
C ILE A 145 -3.88 14.80 -2.58
N GLU A 146 -2.68 15.38 -2.47
CA GLU A 146 -1.97 15.96 -3.61
C GLU A 146 -1.71 14.93 -4.71
N MET A 147 -1.25 13.73 -4.33
CA MET A 147 -1.01 12.62 -5.26
C MET A 147 -2.28 12.23 -6.02
N GLU A 148 -3.38 11.99 -5.30
CA GLU A 148 -4.64 11.56 -5.92
C GLU A 148 -5.26 12.68 -6.76
N THR A 149 -5.16 13.94 -6.34
CA THR A 149 -5.60 15.11 -7.12
C THR A 149 -4.83 15.19 -8.43
N THR A 150 -3.49 15.12 -8.38
CA THR A 150 -2.63 15.15 -9.57
C THR A 150 -2.98 14.03 -10.57
N ILE A 151 -3.33 12.84 -10.09
CA ILE A 151 -3.74 11.74 -10.95
C ILE A 151 -5.11 12.03 -11.60
N ARG A 152 -6.06 12.56 -10.83
CA ARG A 152 -7.42 12.86 -11.30
C ARG A 152 -7.48 14.03 -12.30
N GLU A 153 -6.46 14.88 -12.33
CA GLU A 153 -6.29 15.93 -13.35
C GLU A 153 -5.94 15.37 -14.74
N VAL A 154 -5.52 14.10 -14.82
CA VAL A 154 -5.24 13.45 -16.09
C VAL A 154 -6.53 12.87 -16.67
N GLU A 155 -6.85 13.26 -17.90
CA GLU A 155 -8.02 12.72 -18.61
C GLU A 155 -7.89 11.20 -18.77
N PRO A 156 -8.89 10.40 -18.33
CA PRO A 156 -8.83 8.93 -18.40
C PRO A 156 -8.65 8.36 -19.81
N GLN A 157 -9.03 9.12 -20.84
CA GLN A 157 -8.84 8.76 -22.24
C GLN A 157 -7.39 8.93 -22.70
N ALA A 158 -6.65 9.86 -22.09
CA ALA A 158 -5.22 10.06 -22.37
C ALA A 158 -4.32 9.03 -21.65
N LEU A 159 -4.72 8.61 -20.45
CA LEU A 159 -4.04 7.60 -19.68
C LEU A 159 -5.06 6.93 -18.75
N ALA A 160 -5.32 5.64 -18.93
CA ALA A 160 -6.26 4.90 -18.10
C ALA A 160 -5.67 4.68 -16.70
N TRP A 161 -5.85 5.66 -15.82
CA TRP A 161 -5.36 5.57 -14.44
C TRP A 161 -6.32 4.86 -13.50
N THR A 162 -5.75 4.21 -12.47
CA THR A 162 -6.47 3.57 -11.37
C THR A 162 -5.75 3.85 -10.07
N ILE A 163 -6.51 4.25 -9.03
CA ILE A 163 -6.02 4.45 -7.67
C ILE A 163 -6.50 3.28 -6.80
N LEU A 164 -5.57 2.62 -6.11
CA LEU A 164 -5.86 1.54 -5.18
C LEU A 164 -5.55 2.00 -3.75
N ARG A 165 -6.58 2.31 -2.96
CA ARG A 165 -6.47 2.64 -1.54
C ARG A 165 -6.37 1.36 -0.74
N GLY A 166 -5.14 0.96 -0.42
CA GLY A 166 -4.87 -0.24 0.37
C GLY A 166 -5.12 -0.02 1.86
N GLY A 167 -5.61 -1.06 2.53
CA GLY A 167 -5.63 -1.14 4.00
C GLY A 167 -4.23 -1.22 4.59
N SER A 168 -4.14 -1.29 5.92
CA SER A 168 -2.88 -1.58 6.60
C SER A 168 -2.39 -2.98 6.21
N PHE A 169 -1.15 -3.06 5.73
CA PHE A 169 -0.61 -4.32 5.23
C PHE A 169 -0.32 -5.29 6.38
N VAL A 170 -0.82 -6.52 6.22
CA VAL A 170 -0.49 -7.66 7.06
C VAL A 170 0.21 -8.76 6.25
N GLY A 171 0.89 -9.67 6.94
CA GLY A 171 1.70 -10.72 6.35
C GLY A 171 3.20 -10.49 6.56
N GLU A 172 4.01 -11.37 5.97
CA GLU A 172 5.47 -11.37 6.14
C GLU A 172 6.12 -10.06 5.68
N GLY A 173 7.01 -9.52 6.50
CA GLY A 173 7.76 -8.28 6.23
C GLY A 173 6.93 -7.00 6.30
N THR A 174 5.70 -7.06 6.84
CA THR A 174 4.84 -5.89 7.06
C THR A 174 4.93 -5.39 8.51
N GLY A 175 4.24 -4.28 8.80
CA GLY A 175 4.11 -3.75 10.17
C GLY A 175 3.47 -4.72 11.17
N GLN A 176 2.78 -5.78 10.70
CA GLN A 176 2.25 -6.83 11.56
C GLN A 176 3.38 -7.56 12.31
N CYS A 177 4.53 -7.80 11.68
CA CYS A 177 5.68 -8.43 12.34
C CYS A 177 6.15 -7.61 13.54
N ALA A 178 6.32 -6.30 13.36
CA ALA A 178 6.70 -5.40 14.46
C ALA A 178 5.64 -5.31 15.56
N LEU A 179 4.36 -5.37 15.20
CA LEU A 179 3.27 -5.43 16.18
C LEU A 179 3.33 -6.72 17.01
N ILE A 180 3.61 -7.86 16.40
CA ILE A 180 3.77 -9.15 17.07
C ILE A 180 4.94 -9.12 18.05
N GLU A 181 6.10 -8.57 17.67
CA GLU A 181 7.23 -8.42 18.60
C GLU A 181 6.86 -7.52 19.79
N ARG A 182 6.19 -6.40 19.55
CA ARG A 182 5.73 -5.53 20.63
C ARG A 182 4.68 -6.20 21.54
N LEU A 183 3.84 -7.09 21.01
CA LEU A 183 2.94 -7.90 21.84
C LEU A 183 3.72 -8.86 22.74
N ARG A 184 4.76 -9.51 22.21
CA ARG A 184 5.65 -10.41 22.98
C ARG A 184 6.38 -9.66 24.10
N ASP A 185 6.81 -8.43 23.81
CA ASP A 185 7.49 -7.56 24.77
C ASP A 185 6.52 -6.89 25.78
N GLY A 186 5.20 -7.09 25.63
CA GLY A 186 4.20 -6.47 26.49
C GLY A 186 4.13 -4.94 26.37
N THR A 187 4.63 -4.37 25.27
CA THR A 187 4.71 -2.90 25.06
C THR A 187 3.55 -2.32 24.27
N VAL A 188 2.61 -3.16 23.83
CA VAL A 188 1.41 -2.68 23.14
C VAL A 188 0.40 -2.16 24.16
N VAL A 189 -0.03 -0.93 23.98
CA VAL A 189 -1.15 -0.31 24.71
C VAL A 189 -2.21 0.06 23.71
N VAL A 190 -3.47 -0.29 24.01
CA VAL A 190 -4.62 0.06 23.18
C VAL A 190 -5.22 1.35 23.71
N ALA A 191 -5.15 2.42 22.94
CA ALA A 191 -5.76 3.69 23.31
C ALA A 191 -7.29 3.59 23.29
N GLY A 192 -7.92 4.18 24.30
CA GLY A 192 -9.37 4.04 24.53
C GLY A 192 -9.74 2.60 24.85
N ASP A 193 -10.89 2.17 24.36
CA ASP A 193 -11.41 0.81 24.48
C ASP A 193 -11.03 -0.10 23.29
N GLY A 194 -10.38 0.45 22.24
CA GLY A 194 -10.05 -0.25 21.01
C GLY A 194 -11.24 -0.49 20.09
N SER A 195 -12.34 0.26 20.25
CA SER A 195 -13.55 0.13 19.43
C SER A 195 -13.42 0.69 18.01
N ASN A 196 -12.37 1.48 17.72
CA ASN A 196 -12.12 1.99 16.40
C ASN A 196 -11.85 0.87 15.38
N TYR A 197 -12.42 1.01 14.18
CA TYR A 197 -12.18 0.05 13.10
C TYR A 197 -10.84 0.26 12.42
N VAL A 198 -10.20 -0.85 12.08
CA VAL A 198 -9.05 -0.90 11.17
C VAL A 198 -9.41 -1.74 9.95
N SER A 199 -9.07 -1.25 8.79
CA SER A 199 -9.18 -1.99 7.53
C SER A 199 -7.81 -2.51 7.17
N LEU A 200 -7.68 -3.83 7.19
CA LEU A 200 -6.44 -4.55 6.90
C LEU A 200 -6.47 -5.12 5.48
N VAL A 201 -5.32 -5.47 4.94
CA VAL A 201 -5.22 -6.28 3.73
C VAL A 201 -3.93 -7.10 3.76
N ASN A 202 -4.01 -8.38 3.42
CA ASN A 202 -2.80 -9.16 3.21
C ASN A 202 -2.04 -8.61 2.00
N VAL A 203 -0.73 -8.44 2.15
CA VAL A 203 0.13 -7.89 1.08
C VAL A 203 0.03 -8.68 -0.22
N ALA A 204 -0.20 -9.99 -0.13
CA ALA A 204 -0.40 -10.84 -1.29
C ALA A 204 -1.74 -10.53 -2.00
N ASP A 205 -2.79 -10.21 -1.27
CA ASP A 205 -4.08 -9.80 -1.84
C ASP A 205 -4.01 -8.39 -2.44
N MET A 206 -3.30 -7.47 -1.78
CA MET A 206 -3.00 -6.17 -2.39
C MET A 206 -2.25 -6.32 -3.71
N ALA A 207 -1.25 -7.21 -3.78
CA ALA A 207 -0.55 -7.52 -5.03
C ALA A 207 -1.47 -8.12 -6.10
N ALA A 208 -2.44 -8.95 -5.70
CA ALA A 208 -3.45 -9.46 -6.63
C ALA A 208 -4.35 -8.37 -7.18
N ALA A 209 -4.76 -7.39 -6.35
CA ALA A 209 -5.53 -6.24 -6.79
C ALA A 209 -4.75 -5.36 -7.77
N VAL A 210 -3.46 -5.10 -7.50
CA VAL A 210 -2.60 -4.35 -8.43
C VAL A 210 -2.49 -5.06 -9.78
N ALA A 211 -2.28 -6.40 -9.78
CA ALA A 211 -2.20 -7.17 -11.02
C ALA A 211 -3.52 -7.14 -11.80
N ALA A 212 -4.66 -7.26 -11.12
CA ALA A 212 -5.97 -7.15 -11.76
C ALA A 212 -6.21 -5.75 -12.33
N ALA A 213 -5.80 -4.70 -11.61
CA ALA A 213 -5.92 -3.33 -12.09
C ALA A 213 -5.07 -3.06 -13.34
N VAL A 214 -3.86 -3.61 -13.41
CA VAL A 214 -3.00 -3.54 -14.61
C VAL A 214 -3.70 -4.15 -15.83
N GLU A 215 -4.48 -5.22 -15.64
CA GLU A 215 -5.09 -5.95 -16.75
C GLU A 215 -6.44 -5.36 -17.18
N ALA A 216 -7.31 -5.03 -16.23
CA ALA A 216 -8.73 -4.85 -16.51
C ALA A 216 -9.44 -3.70 -15.78
N ALA A 217 -8.76 -2.88 -14.97
CA ALA A 217 -9.46 -1.80 -14.28
C ALA A 217 -10.10 -0.80 -15.25
N PRO A 218 -11.33 -0.34 -14.99
CA PRO A 218 -11.91 0.78 -15.70
C PRO A 218 -11.05 2.03 -15.56
N ALA A 219 -10.92 2.80 -16.64
CA ALA A 219 -10.18 4.05 -16.65
C ALA A 219 -10.82 5.08 -15.69
N GLY A 220 -10.00 5.86 -14.98
CA GLY A 220 -10.49 6.88 -14.07
C GLY A 220 -11.10 6.34 -12.77
N SER A 221 -10.69 5.16 -12.32
CA SER A 221 -11.30 4.48 -11.17
C SER A 221 -10.46 4.55 -9.90
N THR A 222 -11.15 4.50 -8.76
CA THR A 222 -10.54 4.37 -7.43
C THR A 222 -11.18 3.19 -6.73
N PHE A 223 -10.41 2.39 -6.00
CA PHE A 223 -10.90 1.22 -5.28
C PHE A 223 -10.27 1.11 -3.90
N ASN A 224 -11.09 0.80 -2.89
CA ASN A 224 -10.63 0.32 -1.61
C ASN A 224 -10.23 -1.15 -1.73
N VAL A 225 -9.00 -1.45 -1.36
CA VAL A 225 -8.43 -2.80 -1.37
C VAL A 225 -8.16 -3.21 0.07
N VAL A 226 -9.17 -3.79 0.69
CA VAL A 226 -9.20 -4.14 2.12
C VAL A 226 -9.88 -5.49 2.31
N ASP A 227 -9.56 -6.18 3.40
CA ASP A 227 -10.36 -7.28 3.95
C ASP A 227 -11.54 -6.72 4.76
N ASP A 228 -12.35 -7.58 5.34
CA ASP A 228 -13.41 -7.16 6.26
C ASP A 228 -12.81 -6.35 7.42
N PRO A 229 -13.36 -5.14 7.71
CA PRO A 229 -12.83 -4.30 8.77
C PRO A 229 -13.09 -4.94 10.14
N ILE A 230 -12.10 -4.85 11.01
CA ILE A 230 -12.14 -5.40 12.38
C ILE A 230 -11.91 -4.28 13.39
N ARG A 231 -12.45 -4.39 14.59
CA ARG A 231 -12.11 -3.46 15.68
C ARG A 231 -10.67 -3.67 16.11
N TYR A 232 -9.94 -2.58 16.33
CA TYR A 232 -8.51 -2.67 16.63
C TYR A 232 -8.25 -3.47 17.92
N GLY A 233 -9.08 -3.27 18.93
CA GLY A 233 -8.99 -4.03 20.17
C GLY A 233 -9.15 -5.54 19.97
N ASP A 234 -10.15 -5.95 19.17
CA ASP A 234 -10.39 -7.36 18.87
C ASP A 234 -9.25 -7.96 18.06
N TYR A 235 -8.69 -7.18 17.13
CA TYR A 235 -7.55 -7.62 16.31
C TYR A 235 -6.30 -7.89 17.15
N VAL A 236 -5.92 -6.97 18.04
CA VAL A 236 -4.69 -7.16 18.86
C VAL A 236 -4.88 -8.21 19.93
N ASP A 237 -6.11 -8.37 20.49
CA ASP A 237 -6.43 -9.43 21.44
C ASP A 237 -6.33 -10.80 20.78
N ALA A 238 -6.91 -10.95 19.58
CA ALA A 238 -6.83 -12.20 18.83
C ALA A 238 -5.38 -12.54 18.41
N LEU A 239 -4.57 -11.52 18.07
CA LEU A 239 -3.14 -11.73 17.81
C LEU A 239 -2.40 -12.22 19.07
N ALA A 240 -2.67 -11.59 20.24
CA ALA A 240 -2.05 -11.98 21.50
C ALA A 240 -2.42 -13.42 21.87
N ASP A 241 -3.71 -13.77 21.77
CA ASP A 241 -4.18 -15.14 22.00
C ASP A 241 -3.52 -16.13 21.04
N LEU A 242 -3.42 -15.79 19.76
CA LEU A 242 -2.84 -16.62 18.72
C LEU A 242 -1.35 -16.92 18.96
N ILE A 243 -0.58 -15.95 19.46
CA ILE A 243 0.85 -16.14 19.76
C ILE A 243 1.13 -16.55 21.21
N GLY A 244 0.11 -16.75 22.04
CA GLY A 244 0.20 -17.27 23.40
C GLY A 244 0.78 -16.27 24.41
N VAL A 245 0.49 -14.95 24.24
CA VAL A 245 0.91 -13.90 25.18
C VAL A 245 -0.29 -13.20 25.81
N SER A 246 -0.05 -12.46 26.90
CA SER A 246 -1.11 -11.66 27.55
C SER A 246 -1.69 -10.63 26.58
N ARG A 247 -3.01 -10.43 26.64
CA ARG A 247 -3.68 -9.37 25.89
C ARG A 247 -3.16 -8.00 26.32
N PRO A 248 -3.06 -7.03 25.39
CA PRO A 248 -2.57 -5.70 25.69
C PRO A 248 -3.52 -4.92 26.62
N VAL A 249 -2.91 -4.05 27.43
CA VAL A 249 -3.63 -3.17 28.35
C VAL A 249 -4.45 -2.14 27.55
N ARG A 250 -5.65 -1.86 28.03
CA ARG A 250 -6.47 -0.72 27.57
C ARG A 250 -6.12 0.53 28.35
N ALA A 251 -6.05 1.67 27.69
CA ALA A 251 -5.80 2.99 28.26
C ALA A 251 -6.97 3.93 27.91
N PRO A 252 -8.07 3.89 28.70
CA PRO A 252 -9.27 4.67 28.40
C PRO A 252 -9.04 6.18 28.40
N GLU A 253 -8.01 6.64 29.09
CA GLU A 253 -7.58 8.04 29.17
C GLU A 253 -6.92 8.55 27.87
N LEU A 254 -6.45 7.65 27.01
CA LEU A 254 -5.90 8.01 25.71
C LEU A 254 -7.02 8.08 24.67
N SER A 255 -6.99 9.13 23.85
CA SER A 255 -7.90 9.21 22.71
C SER A 255 -7.66 8.04 21.75
N PRO A 256 -8.71 7.33 21.32
CA PRO A 256 -8.55 6.24 20.36
C PRO A 256 -8.02 6.77 19.02
N SER A 257 -7.36 5.91 18.27
CA SER A 257 -7.02 6.19 16.88
C SER A 257 -8.28 6.36 16.04
N GLN A 258 -8.15 7.03 14.90
CA GLN A 258 -9.26 7.17 13.95
C GLN A 258 -9.79 5.81 13.51
N SER A 259 -11.06 5.78 13.10
CA SER A 259 -11.81 4.61 12.70
C SER A 259 -12.01 4.60 11.18
N TRP A 260 -11.58 3.53 10.53
CA TRP A 260 -11.71 3.35 9.07
C TRP A 260 -12.40 2.01 8.78
N ARG A 261 -13.75 2.06 8.74
CA ARG A 261 -14.58 0.90 8.39
C ARG A 261 -14.82 0.90 6.89
N CYS A 262 -13.82 0.50 6.10
CA CYS A 262 -13.89 0.58 4.64
C CYS A 262 -14.60 -0.62 4.02
N THR A 263 -15.36 -0.39 2.93
CA THR A 263 -15.92 -1.43 2.07
C THR A 263 -15.04 -1.64 0.85
N ASN A 264 -14.95 -2.89 0.36
CA ASN A 264 -14.22 -3.29 -0.83
C ASN A 264 -15.14 -3.68 -2.01
N ARG A 265 -16.43 -3.37 -1.92
CA ARG A 265 -17.45 -3.80 -2.90
C ARG A 265 -17.14 -3.36 -4.33
N ALA A 266 -16.62 -2.14 -4.50
CA ALA A 266 -16.27 -1.64 -5.82
C ALA A 266 -15.12 -2.45 -6.45
N ALA A 267 -14.09 -2.82 -5.67
CA ALA A 267 -13.01 -3.68 -6.13
C ALA A 267 -13.51 -5.09 -6.48
N GLN A 268 -14.40 -5.67 -5.67
CA GLN A 268 -15.02 -6.97 -5.98
C GLN A 268 -15.76 -6.93 -7.31
N THR A 269 -16.59 -5.92 -7.52
CA THR A 269 -17.44 -5.82 -8.72
C THR A 269 -16.64 -5.51 -9.98
N ALA A 270 -15.75 -4.52 -9.92
CA ALA A 270 -15.08 -4.00 -11.12
C ALA A 270 -13.79 -4.75 -11.48
N LEU A 271 -13.07 -5.30 -10.49
CA LEU A 271 -11.81 -6.03 -10.72
C LEU A 271 -11.98 -7.55 -10.62
N GLY A 272 -13.14 -8.04 -10.19
CA GLY A 272 -13.32 -9.45 -9.83
C GLY A 272 -12.38 -9.88 -8.69
N TRP A 273 -11.92 -8.92 -7.90
CA TRP A 273 -10.97 -9.13 -6.81
C TRP A 273 -11.72 -9.36 -5.50
N MET A 274 -11.23 -10.29 -4.70
CA MET A 274 -11.66 -10.46 -3.31
C MET A 274 -10.47 -10.94 -2.48
N PRO A 275 -10.41 -10.63 -1.17
CA PRO A 275 -9.36 -11.12 -0.30
C PRO A 275 -9.43 -12.67 -0.21
N ARG A 276 -8.28 -13.32 -0.26
CA ARG A 276 -8.13 -14.78 -0.22
C ARG A 276 -7.13 -15.23 0.84
N GLU A 277 -6.19 -14.36 1.17
CA GLU A 277 -5.16 -14.64 2.15
C GLU A 277 -5.63 -14.19 3.54
N ARG A 278 -5.23 -14.93 4.56
CA ARG A 278 -5.60 -14.62 5.94
C ARG A 278 -4.90 -13.33 6.40
N ILE A 279 -5.61 -12.52 7.18
CA ILE A 279 -5.02 -11.39 7.91
C ILE A 279 -4.20 -11.85 9.13
N TRP A 280 -4.33 -13.10 9.53
CA TRP A 280 -3.65 -13.71 10.67
C TRP A 280 -2.30 -14.31 10.25
N PRO A 281 -1.24 -14.17 11.08
CA PRO A 281 0.06 -14.75 10.78
C PRO A 281 0.00 -16.27 10.77
N ARG A 282 0.85 -16.90 9.95
CA ARG A 282 1.09 -18.34 10.01
C ARG A 282 2.13 -18.61 11.11
N LEU A 283 1.78 -19.39 12.11
CA LEU A 283 2.66 -19.71 13.25
C LEU A 283 3.68 -20.82 12.96
N ASP A 284 3.51 -21.57 11.88
CA ASP A 284 4.34 -22.70 11.46
C ASP A 284 5.67 -22.30 10.81
N ARG A 285 5.92 -21.01 10.62
CA ARG A 285 7.21 -20.44 10.22
C ARG A 285 7.75 -19.58 11.35
N ALA A 286 8.95 -19.94 11.88
CA ALA A 286 9.70 -19.03 12.73
C ALA A 286 9.82 -17.69 11.99
N LEU A 287 9.38 -16.59 12.62
CA LEU A 287 9.51 -15.26 12.03
C LEU A 287 11.00 -14.99 11.81
N PRO A 288 11.44 -14.57 10.60
CA PRO A 288 12.83 -14.26 10.37
C PRO A 288 13.29 -13.15 11.35
N ASN A 289 14.44 -13.34 11.97
CA ASN A 289 15.05 -12.32 12.81
C ASN A 289 15.23 -11.03 11.99
N VAL A 290 14.70 -9.92 12.50
CA VAL A 290 14.72 -8.60 11.84
C VAL A 290 16.12 -7.97 11.84
N GLN A 291 17.17 -8.68 12.24
CA GLN A 291 18.53 -8.11 12.42
C GLN A 291 19.45 -8.17 11.20
N GLU A 292 19.00 -8.72 10.05
CA GLU A 292 19.83 -8.71 8.81
C GLU A 292 19.01 -8.29 7.59
N ALA A 293 18.77 -6.97 7.42
CA ALA A 293 18.32 -6.40 6.14
C ALA A 293 18.91 -4.99 5.94
#